data_65f52c10e829fb0e40298a3b2e535d67
#
_entry.id   65f52c10e829fb0e40298a3b2e535d67
#
_cell.length_a   1.000
_cell.length_b   1.000
_cell.length_c   1.000
_cell.angle_alpha   90.00
_cell.angle_beta   90.00
_cell.angle_gamma   90.00
#
_symmetry.space_group_name_H-M   'P 1'
#
loop_
_entity.id
_entity.type
_entity.pdbx_description
1 polymer ?
#
loop_
_entity_poly.entity_id
_entity_poly.type
_entity_poly.pdbx_seq_one_letter_code
_entity_poly.pdbx_strand_id
1 'polypeptide(L)'
;NKIAMKKMNLILQFIRILINKPSIFAKSLYHSVIKFNMEVLVKKKYKIERGLPQIDILDIFPHLIETVTPYTNLYGTSLPIDLAIIKQFAKRFQDCVYLEVGTWRGESLANVAPICKHCVSISLSDEDMNKHGWGKSFQQLQRLFSKHLNNIEHIEANSKTFNFENLVEKFDLIFIDGDHSYEGVRSD
;
A
#
# COMPACT_ATOMS: atom_id res chain seq x y z
N ASN A 1 -5.30 39.84 15.01
CA ASN A 1 -4.66 39.33 13.84
C ASN A 1 -4.47 37.79 13.97
N LYS A 2 -5.57 37.02 13.80
CA LYS A 2 -5.63 35.57 14.00
C LYS A 2 -4.62 34.80 13.12
N ILE A 3 -4.31 35.28 11.91
CA ILE A 3 -3.39 34.63 10.97
C ILE A 3 -1.94 34.73 11.48
N ALA A 4 -1.52 35.89 11.98
CA ALA A 4 -0.18 36.07 12.53
C ALA A 4 0.04 35.20 13.78
N MET A 5 -0.97 35.11 14.63
CA MET A 5 -0.93 34.26 15.85
C MET A 5 -0.86 32.77 15.50
N LYS A 6 -1.57 32.32 14.44
CA LYS A 6 -1.52 30.93 13.97
C LYS A 6 -0.15 30.59 13.37
N LYS A 7 0.46 31.51 12.62
CA LYS A 7 1.84 31.34 12.09
C LYS A 7 2.88 31.29 13.21
N MET A 8 2.75 32.15 14.22
CA MET A 8 3.64 32.15 15.37
C MET A 8 3.57 30.84 16.17
N ASN A 9 2.38 30.32 16.41
CA ASN A 9 2.21 29.03 17.09
C ASN A 9 2.83 27.88 16.30
N LEU A 10 2.75 27.88 14.97
CA LEU A 10 3.38 26.89 14.12
C LEU A 10 4.90 26.92 14.23
N ILE A 11 5.48 28.13 14.22
CA ILE A 11 6.94 28.32 14.36
C ILE A 11 7.41 27.83 15.73
N LEU A 12 6.68 28.14 16.79
CA LEU A 12 7.01 27.68 18.15
C LEU A 12 6.91 26.16 18.29
N GLN A 13 5.90 25.52 17.68
CA GLN A 13 5.79 24.06 17.62
C GLN A 13 6.98 23.44 16.86
N PHE A 14 7.36 24.02 15.74
CA PHE A 14 8.51 23.58 14.93
C PHE A 14 9.80 23.63 15.74
N ILE A 15 10.08 24.76 16.42
CA ILE A 15 11.24 24.93 17.29
C ILE A 15 11.22 23.91 18.43
N ARG A 16 10.05 23.68 19.03
CA ARG A 16 9.90 22.68 20.10
C ARG A 16 10.22 21.27 19.63
N ILE A 17 9.78 20.87 18.44
CA ILE A 17 10.11 19.56 17.84
C ILE A 17 11.61 19.46 17.56
N LEU A 18 12.20 20.50 16.98
CA LEU A 18 13.63 20.55 16.70
C LEU A 18 14.49 20.35 17.96
N ILE A 19 14.11 20.99 19.07
CA ILE A 19 14.86 20.91 20.32
C ILE A 19 14.60 19.59 21.06
N ASN A 20 13.34 19.19 21.19
CA ASN A 20 12.97 18.05 22.04
C ASN A 20 13.03 16.70 21.32
N LYS A 21 12.95 16.69 19.99
CA LYS A 21 12.92 15.45 19.18
C LYS A 21 13.73 15.62 17.88
N PRO A 22 15.03 15.90 17.97
CA PRO A 22 15.85 16.20 16.79
C PRO A 22 15.91 15.06 15.79
N SER A 23 15.83 13.82 16.21
CA SER A 23 15.78 12.64 15.32
C SER A 23 14.53 12.60 14.44
N ILE A 24 13.37 12.96 15.00
CA ILE A 24 12.11 13.04 14.24
C ILE A 24 12.19 14.18 13.22
N PHE A 25 12.74 15.33 13.64
CA PHE A 25 12.93 16.47 12.75
C PHE A 25 13.85 16.11 11.58
N ALA A 26 15.02 15.53 11.86
CA ALA A 26 15.97 15.11 10.83
C ALA A 26 15.36 14.09 9.85
N LYS A 27 14.61 13.11 10.36
CA LYS A 27 13.92 12.13 9.53
C LYS A 27 12.85 12.75 8.63
N SER A 28 12.06 13.70 9.16
CA SER A 28 11.05 14.41 8.38
C SER A 28 11.66 15.26 7.28
N LEU A 29 12.76 15.96 7.57
CA LEU A 29 13.51 16.74 6.59
C LEU A 29 14.09 15.84 5.49
N TYR A 30 14.71 14.72 5.87
CA TYR A 30 15.25 13.73 4.94
C TYR A 30 14.18 13.20 3.99
N HIS A 31 13.01 12.80 4.50
CA HIS A 31 11.90 12.33 3.66
C HIS A 31 11.38 13.41 2.70
N SER A 32 11.28 14.66 3.17
CA SER A 32 10.85 15.78 2.32
C SER A 32 11.83 16.05 1.18
N VAL A 33 13.15 16.00 1.47
CA VAL A 33 14.20 16.17 0.46
C VAL A 33 14.19 15.02 -0.55
N ILE A 34 14.06 13.78 -0.08
CA ILE A 34 13.98 12.62 -0.98
C ILE A 34 12.75 12.73 -1.89
N LYS A 35 11.58 13.03 -1.34
CA LYS A 35 10.36 13.18 -2.13
C LYS A 35 10.51 14.22 -3.22
N PHE A 36 11.05 15.39 -2.87
CA PHE A 36 11.30 16.46 -3.84
C PHE A 36 12.27 16.01 -4.94
N ASN A 37 13.41 15.39 -4.57
CA ASN A 37 14.38 14.89 -5.54
C ASN A 37 13.81 13.81 -6.44
N MET A 38 12.98 12.89 -5.91
CA MET A 38 12.33 11.86 -6.70
C MET A 38 11.40 12.46 -7.75
N GLU A 39 10.59 13.46 -7.40
CA GLU A 39 9.73 14.15 -8.37
C GLU A 39 10.55 14.79 -9.50
N VAL A 40 11.66 15.47 -9.16
CA VAL A 40 12.56 16.09 -10.15
C VAL A 40 13.19 15.03 -11.05
N LEU A 41 13.68 13.93 -10.48
CA LEU A 41 14.30 12.83 -11.24
C LEU A 41 13.30 12.15 -12.17
N VAL A 42 12.08 11.89 -11.73
CA VAL A 42 11.00 11.29 -12.54
C VAL A 42 10.68 12.21 -13.71
N LYS A 43 10.43 13.50 -13.45
CA LYS A 43 10.16 14.49 -14.51
C LYS A 43 11.27 14.52 -15.54
N LYS A 44 12.53 14.57 -15.10
CA LYS A 44 13.69 14.59 -16.00
C LYS A 44 13.85 13.30 -16.79
N LYS A 45 13.74 12.14 -16.13
CA LYS A 45 13.92 10.82 -16.75
C LYS A 45 12.87 10.53 -17.82
N TYR A 46 11.61 10.84 -17.53
CA TYR A 46 10.49 10.55 -18.43
C TYR A 46 10.07 11.74 -19.29
N LYS A 47 10.76 12.87 -19.22
CA LYS A 47 10.47 14.11 -19.97
C LYS A 47 9.04 14.61 -19.77
N ILE A 48 8.53 14.49 -18.55
CA ILE A 48 7.15 14.85 -18.18
C ILE A 48 7.18 16.17 -17.41
N GLU A 49 7.14 17.29 -18.11
CA GLU A 49 7.22 18.63 -17.48
C GLU A 49 6.07 18.89 -16.50
N ARG A 50 4.86 18.43 -16.81
CA ARG A 50 3.65 18.64 -16.02
C ARG A 50 3.38 17.55 -14.96
N GLY A 51 4.29 16.59 -14.80
CA GLY A 51 4.10 15.41 -13.94
C GLY A 51 3.47 14.23 -14.69
N LEU A 52 3.14 13.17 -13.96
CA LEU A 52 2.47 12.01 -14.53
C LEU A 52 1.05 12.40 -14.98
N PRO A 53 0.54 11.76 -16.06
CA PRO A 53 -0.85 11.92 -16.44
C PRO A 53 -1.77 11.63 -15.26
N GLN A 54 -2.75 12.49 -15.06
CA GLN A 54 -3.77 12.32 -14.02
C GLN A 54 -5.11 12.08 -14.70
N ILE A 55 -5.89 11.20 -14.12
CA ILE A 55 -7.26 10.92 -14.52
C ILE A 55 -8.16 11.10 -13.31
N ASP A 56 -9.33 11.67 -13.48
CA ASP A 56 -10.33 11.73 -12.42
C ASP A 56 -10.89 10.32 -12.22
N ILE A 57 -10.98 9.90 -10.96
CA ILE A 57 -11.54 8.59 -10.62
C ILE A 57 -12.99 8.45 -11.10
N LEU A 58 -13.74 9.56 -11.16
CA LEU A 58 -15.11 9.55 -11.65
C LEU A 58 -15.21 9.41 -13.17
N ASP A 59 -14.12 9.67 -13.91
CA ASP A 59 -14.06 9.31 -15.34
C ASP A 59 -13.97 7.80 -15.55
N ILE A 60 -13.36 7.08 -14.58
CA ILE A 60 -13.25 5.61 -14.61
C ILE A 60 -14.48 4.94 -14.03
N PHE A 61 -15.02 5.51 -12.96
CA PHE A 61 -16.16 5.03 -12.18
C PHE A 61 -17.16 6.15 -11.94
N PRO A 62 -18.00 6.54 -12.93
CA PRO A 62 -18.91 7.70 -12.85
C PRO A 62 -19.89 7.64 -11.67
N HIS A 63 -20.16 6.42 -11.18
CA HIS A 63 -21.09 6.19 -10.07
C HIS A 63 -20.38 5.51 -8.89
N LEU A 64 -19.16 5.96 -8.57
CA LEU A 64 -18.38 5.40 -7.49
C LEU A 64 -19.10 5.52 -6.14
N ILE A 65 -19.74 4.45 -5.73
CA ILE A 65 -20.28 4.25 -4.38
C ILE A 65 -19.76 2.89 -3.92
N GLU A 66 -19.00 2.87 -2.82
CA GLU A 66 -18.44 1.64 -2.29
C GLU A 66 -18.42 1.64 -0.76
N THR A 67 -18.71 0.49 -0.18
CA THR A 67 -18.54 0.26 1.26
C THR A 67 -17.20 -0.39 1.50
N VAL A 68 -16.37 0.24 2.32
CA VAL A 68 -15.08 -0.31 2.76
C VAL A 68 -15.06 -0.46 4.27
N THR A 69 -14.36 -1.47 4.76
CA THR A 69 -14.14 -1.66 6.19
C THR A 69 -12.75 -1.15 6.56
N PRO A 70 -12.65 -0.03 7.27
CA PRO A 70 -11.37 0.45 7.78
C PRO A 70 -10.99 -0.35 9.01
N TYR A 71 -10.24 -1.43 8.83
CA TYR A 71 -9.84 -2.31 9.94
C TYR A 71 -8.90 -1.64 10.93
N THR A 72 -8.05 -0.74 10.44
CA THR A 72 -7.10 0.01 11.27
C THR A 72 -6.71 1.33 10.58
N ASN A 73 -6.26 2.30 11.40
CA ASN A 73 -5.66 3.55 10.95
C ASN A 73 -4.16 3.60 11.28
N LEU A 74 -3.52 2.45 11.43
CA LEU A 74 -2.09 2.36 11.70
C LEU A 74 -1.27 2.71 10.46
N TYR A 75 0.00 3.06 10.69
CA TYR A 75 0.93 3.30 9.59
C TYR A 75 0.99 2.12 8.61
N GLY A 76 1.05 2.41 7.32
CA GLY A 76 1.03 1.41 6.25
C GLY A 76 -0.36 0.84 5.94
N THR A 77 -1.44 1.46 6.44
CA THR A 77 -2.82 1.14 6.04
C THR A 77 -3.11 1.77 4.68
N SER A 78 -3.73 1.00 3.79
CA SER A 78 -4.29 1.53 2.53
C SER A 78 -5.41 2.53 2.82
N LEU A 79 -5.47 3.60 2.04
CA LEU A 79 -6.54 4.59 2.21
C LEU A 79 -7.90 3.97 1.84
N PRO A 80 -9.01 4.44 2.43
CA PRO A 80 -10.35 3.96 2.07
C PRO A 80 -10.65 4.09 0.57
N ILE A 81 -10.12 5.11 -0.10
CA ILE A 81 -10.29 5.28 -1.54
C ILE A 81 -9.56 4.21 -2.33
N ASP A 82 -8.36 3.78 -1.90
CA ASP A 82 -7.61 2.72 -2.55
C ASP A 82 -8.37 1.39 -2.46
N LEU A 83 -8.91 1.08 -1.28
CA LEU A 83 -9.75 -0.10 -1.06
C LEU A 83 -11.01 -0.07 -1.92
N ALA A 84 -11.66 1.09 -2.03
CA ALA A 84 -12.84 1.28 -2.88
C ALA A 84 -12.50 1.04 -4.35
N ILE A 85 -11.37 1.55 -4.83
CA ILE A 85 -10.91 1.38 -6.22
C ILE A 85 -10.66 -0.10 -6.53
N ILE A 86 -9.93 -0.82 -5.67
CA ILE A 86 -9.64 -2.24 -5.88
C ILE A 86 -10.96 -3.03 -5.95
N LYS A 87 -11.89 -2.77 -5.03
CA LYS A 87 -13.22 -3.40 -5.05
C LYS A 87 -13.99 -3.10 -6.34
N GLN A 88 -13.98 -1.86 -6.80
CA GLN A 88 -14.67 -1.49 -8.03
C GLN A 88 -14.07 -2.15 -9.28
N PHE A 89 -12.75 -2.34 -9.31
CA PHE A 89 -12.11 -3.12 -10.36
C PHE A 89 -12.52 -4.60 -10.29
N ALA A 90 -12.51 -5.21 -9.10
CA ALA A 90 -12.92 -6.61 -8.92
C ALA A 90 -14.37 -6.85 -9.38
N LYS A 91 -15.29 -5.91 -9.11
CA LYS A 91 -16.70 -5.98 -9.53
C LYS A 91 -16.91 -5.93 -11.05
N ARG A 92 -15.89 -5.60 -11.86
CA ARG A 92 -15.99 -5.67 -13.31
C ARG A 92 -15.98 -7.11 -13.86
N PHE A 93 -15.56 -8.06 -13.03
CA PHE A 93 -15.48 -9.46 -13.40
C PHE A 93 -16.54 -10.25 -12.65
N GLN A 94 -17.31 -11.04 -13.38
CA GLN A 94 -18.18 -12.04 -12.76
C GLN A 94 -17.29 -13.14 -12.16
N ASP A 95 -17.53 -13.51 -10.90
CA ASP A 95 -16.75 -14.54 -10.20
C ASP A 95 -15.24 -14.24 -10.18
N CYS A 96 -14.87 -12.98 -9.94
CA CYS A 96 -13.51 -12.48 -9.95
C CYS A 96 -12.53 -13.40 -9.20
N VAL A 97 -11.42 -13.75 -9.86
CA VAL A 97 -10.25 -14.40 -9.26
C VAL A 97 -9.17 -13.35 -9.06
N TYR A 98 -8.77 -13.16 -7.80
CA TYR A 98 -7.91 -12.07 -7.37
C TYR A 98 -6.58 -12.55 -6.84
N LEU A 99 -5.48 -11.91 -7.26
CA LEU A 99 -4.15 -12.12 -6.73
C LEU A 99 -3.64 -10.86 -6.03
N GLU A 100 -3.12 -11.03 -4.82
CA GLU A 100 -2.40 -9.97 -4.10
C GLU A 100 -0.97 -10.40 -3.80
N VAL A 101 0.01 -9.60 -4.22
CA VAL A 101 1.42 -9.78 -3.89
C VAL A 101 1.81 -8.74 -2.86
N GLY A 102 2.20 -9.19 -1.67
CA GLY A 102 2.61 -8.30 -0.59
C GLY A 102 1.55 -8.08 0.50
N THR A 103 0.79 -9.10 0.84
CA THR A 103 -0.18 -9.02 1.94
C THR A 103 0.53 -8.90 3.29
N TRP A 104 0.31 -7.79 3.97
CA TRP A 104 0.74 -7.63 5.36
C TRP A 104 -0.40 -7.97 6.32
N ARG A 105 -1.10 -6.98 6.87
CA ARG A 105 -2.23 -7.23 7.79
C ARG A 105 -3.47 -7.78 7.10
N GLY A 106 -3.53 -7.64 5.77
CA GLY A 106 -4.62 -8.17 4.95
C GLY A 106 -5.87 -7.28 4.90
N GLU A 107 -5.72 -5.96 5.07
CA GLU A 107 -6.82 -5.00 5.01
C GLU A 107 -7.43 -4.90 3.61
N SER A 108 -6.59 -4.83 2.57
CA SER A 108 -6.97 -4.85 1.15
C SER A 108 -7.69 -6.14 0.82
N LEU A 109 -7.05 -7.25 1.12
CA LEU A 109 -7.56 -8.60 0.86
C LEU A 109 -8.90 -8.86 1.55
N ALA A 110 -9.03 -8.48 2.84
CA ALA A 110 -10.27 -8.64 3.59
C ALA A 110 -11.43 -7.77 3.05
N ASN A 111 -11.13 -6.66 2.40
CA ASN A 111 -12.14 -5.84 1.73
C ASN A 111 -12.57 -6.41 0.37
N VAL A 112 -11.64 -7.03 -0.36
CA VAL A 112 -11.89 -7.52 -1.73
C VAL A 112 -12.45 -8.94 -1.74
N ALA A 113 -11.97 -9.83 -0.87
CA ALA A 113 -12.36 -11.23 -0.85
C ALA A 113 -13.89 -11.49 -0.79
N PRO A 114 -14.70 -10.70 -0.04
CA PRO A 114 -16.15 -10.93 -0.01
C PRO A 114 -16.87 -10.79 -1.36
N ILE A 115 -16.23 -10.15 -2.35
CA ILE A 115 -16.81 -9.95 -3.69
C ILE A 115 -16.10 -10.77 -4.76
N CYS A 116 -15.09 -11.54 -4.40
CA CYS A 116 -14.35 -12.43 -5.28
C CYS A 116 -14.78 -13.88 -5.08
N LYS A 117 -14.71 -14.67 -6.14
CA LYS A 117 -14.89 -16.13 -6.08
C LYS A 117 -13.75 -16.78 -5.32
N HIS A 118 -12.52 -16.40 -5.65
CA HIS A 118 -11.31 -16.91 -5.04
C HIS A 118 -10.23 -15.82 -5.01
N CYS A 119 -9.42 -15.84 -3.96
CA CYS A 119 -8.27 -14.94 -3.79
C CYS A 119 -7.02 -15.76 -3.51
N VAL A 120 -5.91 -15.36 -4.10
CA VAL A 120 -4.57 -15.86 -3.77
C VAL A 120 -3.76 -14.70 -3.19
N SER A 121 -3.04 -14.95 -2.13
CA SER A 121 -2.20 -13.98 -1.44
C SER A 121 -0.79 -14.53 -1.30
N ILE A 122 0.19 -13.79 -1.79
CA ILE A 122 1.60 -14.12 -1.66
C ILE A 122 2.26 -13.14 -0.70
N SER A 123 2.85 -13.64 0.38
CA SER A 123 3.58 -12.82 1.35
C SER A 123 4.75 -13.60 1.94
N LEU A 124 5.75 -12.87 2.46
CA LEU A 124 6.94 -13.48 3.04
C LEU A 124 6.57 -14.46 4.18
N SER A 125 7.31 -15.56 4.27
CA SER A 125 7.29 -16.45 5.42
C SER A 125 7.87 -15.77 6.67
N ASP A 126 7.57 -16.30 7.86
CA ASP A 126 8.19 -15.85 9.11
C ASP A 126 9.73 -15.97 9.06
N GLU A 127 10.24 -16.99 8.41
CA GLU A 127 11.68 -17.18 8.22
C GLU A 127 12.30 -16.08 7.35
N ASP A 128 11.66 -15.73 6.25
CA ASP A 128 12.14 -14.65 5.37
C ASP A 128 12.04 -13.29 6.06
N MET A 129 10.97 -13.05 6.82
CA MET A 129 10.85 -11.83 7.64
C MET A 129 11.99 -11.74 8.67
N ASN A 130 12.36 -12.84 9.31
CA ASN A 130 13.49 -12.86 10.22
C ASN A 130 14.82 -12.53 9.51
N LYS A 131 15.04 -13.04 8.30
CA LYS A 131 16.22 -12.69 7.47
C LYS A 131 16.28 -11.20 7.17
N HIS A 132 15.11 -10.55 7.02
CA HIS A 132 15.00 -9.10 6.84
C HIS A 132 15.07 -8.29 8.14
N GLY A 133 15.22 -8.95 9.30
CA GLY A 133 15.29 -8.29 10.61
C GLY A 133 13.94 -7.82 11.14
N TRP A 134 12.83 -8.31 10.59
CA TRP A 134 11.49 -7.96 11.06
C TRP A 134 11.14 -8.81 12.30
N GLY A 135 10.82 -8.13 13.40
CA GLY A 135 10.60 -8.77 14.67
C GLY A 135 9.23 -9.46 14.79
N LYS A 136 9.08 -10.25 15.85
CA LYS A 136 7.85 -11.02 16.16
C LYS A 136 6.56 -10.18 16.15
N SER A 137 6.63 -8.92 16.59
CA SER A 137 5.47 -8.02 16.55
C SER A 137 4.95 -7.74 15.15
N PHE A 138 5.83 -7.73 14.15
CA PHE A 138 5.45 -7.58 12.75
C PHE A 138 4.83 -8.87 12.21
N GLN A 139 5.43 -10.02 12.50
CA GLN A 139 4.93 -11.34 12.11
C GLN A 139 3.53 -11.63 12.66
N GLN A 140 3.27 -11.25 13.93
CA GLN A 140 1.96 -11.43 14.57
C GLN A 140 0.83 -10.64 13.89
N LEU A 141 1.16 -9.58 13.16
CA LEU A 141 0.19 -8.78 12.41
C LEU A 141 -0.11 -9.34 11.03
N GLN A 142 0.71 -10.28 10.53
CA GLN A 142 0.56 -10.82 9.20
C GLN A 142 -0.80 -11.50 9.02
N ARG A 143 -1.52 -11.12 7.98
CA ARG A 143 -2.83 -11.67 7.61
C ARG A 143 -3.90 -11.56 8.71
N LEU A 144 -3.70 -10.63 9.67
CA LEU A 144 -4.56 -10.48 10.84
C LEU A 144 -6.05 -10.37 10.47
N PHE A 145 -6.36 -9.64 9.41
CA PHE A 145 -7.75 -9.39 8.98
C PHE A 145 -8.24 -10.34 7.89
N SER A 146 -7.37 -11.12 7.27
CA SER A 146 -7.73 -11.98 6.14
C SER A 146 -7.64 -13.49 6.41
N LYS A 147 -6.84 -13.92 7.39
CA LYS A 147 -6.56 -15.34 7.65
C LYS A 147 -7.77 -16.23 7.98
N HIS A 148 -8.89 -15.63 8.35
CA HIS A 148 -10.11 -16.36 8.71
C HIS A 148 -11.11 -16.47 7.54
N LEU A 149 -10.80 -15.88 6.39
CA LEU A 149 -11.66 -15.91 5.22
C LEU A 149 -11.41 -17.19 4.40
N ASN A 150 -12.46 -17.94 4.11
CA ASN A 150 -12.35 -19.28 3.55
C ASN A 150 -12.06 -19.33 2.04
N ASN A 151 -12.23 -18.21 1.35
CA ASN A 151 -12.00 -18.12 -0.10
C ASN A 151 -10.63 -17.50 -0.43
N ILE A 152 -9.70 -17.53 0.52
CA ILE A 152 -8.34 -17.03 0.34
C ILE A 152 -7.34 -18.15 0.52
N GLU A 153 -6.50 -18.38 -0.48
CA GLU A 153 -5.28 -19.18 -0.39
C GLU A 153 -4.10 -18.28 -0.02
N HIS A 154 -3.44 -18.56 1.11
CA HIS A 154 -2.27 -17.82 1.56
C HIS A 154 -0.99 -18.60 1.25
N ILE A 155 -0.17 -18.09 0.33
CA ILE A 155 1.11 -18.66 -0.07
C ILE A 155 2.24 -17.89 0.65
N GLU A 156 3.00 -18.60 1.46
CA GLU A 156 4.18 -18.05 2.14
C GLU A 156 5.41 -18.19 1.24
N ALA A 157 5.75 -17.12 0.54
CA ALA A 157 6.88 -17.10 -0.39
C ALA A 157 7.44 -15.68 -0.57
N ASN A 158 8.71 -15.62 -0.92
CA ASN A 158 9.32 -14.39 -1.40
C ASN A 158 8.98 -14.22 -2.89
N SER A 159 8.20 -13.20 -3.23
CA SER A 159 7.77 -12.93 -4.61
C SER A 159 8.93 -12.83 -5.60
N LYS A 160 10.09 -12.29 -5.18
CA LYS A 160 11.29 -12.19 -6.01
C LYS A 160 11.88 -13.53 -6.47
N THR A 161 11.57 -14.61 -5.79
CA THR A 161 12.07 -15.95 -6.09
C THR A 161 10.95 -16.96 -6.33
N PHE A 162 9.71 -16.55 -6.13
CA PHE A 162 8.55 -17.39 -6.35
C PHE A 162 8.36 -17.65 -7.84
N ASN A 163 8.14 -18.92 -8.21
CA ASN A 163 7.77 -19.25 -9.59
C ASN A 163 6.26 -19.10 -9.78
N PHE A 164 5.84 -17.98 -10.38
CA PHE A 164 4.43 -17.68 -10.66
C PHE A 164 3.78 -18.67 -11.64
N GLU A 165 4.57 -19.45 -12.41
CA GLU A 165 4.04 -20.53 -13.27
C GLU A 165 3.39 -21.67 -12.46
N ASN A 166 3.70 -21.76 -11.17
CA ASN A 166 3.05 -22.70 -10.26
C ASN A 166 1.59 -22.32 -9.95
N LEU A 167 1.20 -21.08 -10.22
CA LEU A 167 -0.19 -20.65 -10.11
C LEU A 167 -0.96 -21.14 -11.32
N VAL A 168 -1.79 -22.17 -11.13
CA VAL A 168 -2.57 -22.82 -12.20
C VAL A 168 -3.74 -21.94 -12.64
N GLU A 169 -4.22 -21.08 -11.75
CA GLU A 169 -5.38 -20.21 -11.99
C GLU A 169 -5.03 -19.01 -12.86
N LYS A 170 -6.03 -18.56 -13.63
CA LYS A 170 -5.98 -17.25 -14.30
C LYS A 170 -6.61 -16.21 -13.41
N PHE A 171 -5.91 -15.12 -13.22
CA PHE A 171 -6.37 -14.00 -12.39
C PHE A 171 -6.99 -12.91 -13.26
N ASP A 172 -8.15 -12.42 -12.83
CA ASP A 172 -8.84 -11.31 -13.46
C ASP A 172 -8.29 -9.97 -12.98
N LEU A 173 -7.86 -9.91 -11.72
CA LEU A 173 -7.30 -8.72 -11.09
C LEU A 173 -6.07 -9.09 -10.27
N ILE A 174 -4.98 -8.36 -10.48
CA ILE A 174 -3.72 -8.52 -9.73
C ILE A 174 -3.40 -7.20 -9.05
N PHE A 175 -3.15 -7.24 -7.75
CA PHE A 175 -2.69 -6.11 -6.95
C PHE A 175 -1.29 -6.38 -6.40
N ILE A 176 -0.34 -5.53 -6.79
CA ILE A 176 1.06 -5.62 -6.36
C ILE A 176 1.31 -4.53 -5.32
N ASP A 177 1.48 -4.91 -4.07
CA ASP A 177 1.70 -4.05 -2.91
C ASP A 177 2.81 -4.61 -1.99
N GLY A 178 3.83 -5.23 -2.60
CA GLY A 178 4.93 -5.88 -1.90
C GLY A 178 6.06 -4.93 -1.53
N ASP A 179 7.23 -5.12 -2.14
CA ASP A 179 8.39 -4.26 -1.94
C ASP A 179 8.28 -3.00 -2.80
N HIS A 180 8.07 -1.84 -2.17
CA HIS A 180 7.93 -0.54 -2.86
C HIS A 180 9.24 0.02 -3.43
N SER A 181 10.32 -0.73 -3.44
CA SER A 181 11.53 -0.38 -4.16
C SER A 181 11.36 -0.59 -5.67
N TYR A 182 12.17 0.11 -6.47
CA TYR A 182 12.15 -0.09 -7.93
C TYR A 182 12.41 -1.56 -8.31
N GLU A 183 13.37 -2.20 -7.65
CA GLU A 183 13.73 -3.60 -7.92
C GLU A 183 12.63 -4.57 -7.45
N GLY A 184 11.94 -4.25 -6.35
CA GLY A 184 10.80 -5.02 -5.88
C GLY A 184 9.65 -4.99 -6.90
N VAL A 185 9.14 -3.81 -7.19
CA VAL A 185 8.03 -3.63 -8.15
C VAL A 185 8.35 -4.19 -9.55
N ARG A 186 9.62 -4.11 -9.97
CA ARG A 186 10.05 -4.69 -11.26
C ARG A 186 10.06 -6.23 -11.23
N SER A 187 10.36 -6.81 -10.08
CA SER A 187 10.43 -8.26 -9.90
C SER A 187 9.04 -8.88 -9.82
N ASP A 188 8.12 -8.21 -9.13
CA ASP A 188 6.73 -8.64 -8.94
C ASP A 188 5.90 -8.37 -10.21
#